data_43765ac51892f2422ab7efecf4fe6bad
#
_entry.id   43765ac51892f2422ab7efecf4fe6bad
#
_cell.length_a   1.000
_cell.length_b   1.000
_cell.length_c   1.000
_cell.angle_alpha   90.00
_cell.angle_beta   90.00
_cell.angle_gamma   90.00
#
_symmetry.space_group_name_H-M   'P 1'
#
loop_
_entity.id
_entity.type
_entity.pdbx_description
1 polymer ?
#
loop_
_entity_poly.entity_id
_entity_poly.type
_entity_poly.pdbx_seq_one_letter_code
_entity_poly.pdbx_strand_id
1 'polypeptide(L)'
;MQSIYHKQQKTILLPQNKKIVLVGGCFDILHFGHIQFLEKAQLAGDYLIVALEPDERILNYKNRIPIHTQSERAHNLLALRYVDHVVLLPVLNGFDDYLELVQSIQPHIIAITNNDPQMENKQKQADVIGAQLVVATDMIGNFSSSAIYQKYF
;
A
#
# COMPACT_ATOMS: atom_id res chain seq x y z
N MET A 1 -9.41 1.39 15.93
CA MET A 1 -8.17 2.04 16.40
C MET A 1 -7.16 1.98 15.29
N GLN A 2 -6.71 3.11 14.80
CA GLN A 2 -5.67 3.20 13.77
C GLN A 2 -4.32 2.93 14.42
N SER A 3 -3.48 2.09 13.82
CA SER A 3 -2.16 1.77 14.37
C SER A 3 -1.09 1.71 13.28
N ILE A 4 0.14 2.00 13.67
CA ILE A 4 1.33 1.89 12.83
C ILE A 4 2.09 0.65 13.28
N TYR A 5 2.41 -0.23 12.34
CA TYR A 5 3.17 -1.44 12.58
C TYR A 5 4.61 -1.30 12.06
N HIS A 6 5.57 -1.77 12.84
CA HIS A 6 6.97 -1.92 12.42
C HIS A 6 7.30 -3.42 12.32
N LYS A 7 7.99 -3.86 11.27
CA LYS A 7 8.36 -5.28 11.02
C LYS A 7 9.08 -5.94 12.22
N GLN A 8 9.60 -5.17 13.17
CA GLN A 8 10.20 -5.70 14.41
C GLN A 8 9.15 -6.19 15.44
N GLN A 9 7.89 -5.86 15.27
CA GLN A 9 6.79 -6.40 16.09
C GLN A 9 6.25 -7.67 15.40
N LYS A 10 6.49 -8.81 16.00
CA LYS A 10 6.18 -10.13 15.41
C LYS A 10 4.69 -10.44 15.20
N THR A 11 3.77 -9.60 15.63
CA THR A 11 2.32 -9.89 15.53
C THR A 11 1.52 -8.63 15.27
N ILE A 12 0.84 -8.57 14.13
CA ILE A 12 -0.19 -7.57 13.86
C ILE A 12 -1.49 -8.10 14.45
N LEU A 13 -2.03 -7.41 15.45
CA LEU A 13 -3.37 -7.72 15.95
C LEU A 13 -4.40 -7.15 14.97
N LEU A 14 -4.85 -7.97 14.05
CA LEU A 14 -5.89 -7.61 13.10
C LEU A 14 -7.28 -7.97 13.63
N PRO A 15 -8.32 -7.19 13.27
CA PRO A 15 -9.67 -7.47 13.70
C PRO A 15 -10.13 -8.82 13.13
N GLN A 16 -10.62 -9.69 14.01
CA GLN A 16 -11.29 -10.91 13.60
C GLN A 16 -12.67 -10.56 13.03
N ASN A 17 -13.15 -11.34 12.07
CA ASN A 17 -14.47 -11.17 11.44
C ASN A 17 -14.58 -9.92 10.54
N LYS A 18 -13.48 -9.36 10.05
CA LYS A 18 -13.48 -8.33 9.04
C LYS A 18 -12.80 -8.81 7.76
N LYS A 19 -13.36 -8.41 6.63
CA LYS A 19 -12.77 -8.67 5.31
C LYS A 19 -11.64 -7.68 5.08
N ILE A 20 -10.40 -8.17 5.20
CA ILE A 20 -9.18 -7.36 5.14
C ILE A 20 -8.79 -7.13 3.69
N VAL A 21 -8.54 -5.86 3.35
CA VAL A 21 -8.00 -5.43 2.06
C VAL A 21 -6.58 -4.90 2.29
N LEU A 22 -5.64 -5.36 1.48
CA LEU A 22 -4.26 -4.91 1.47
C LEU A 22 -3.96 -4.12 0.20
N VAL A 23 -3.36 -2.96 0.35
CA VAL A 23 -2.76 -2.18 -0.74
C VAL A 23 -1.31 -1.88 -0.41
N GLY A 24 -0.48 -1.66 -1.41
CA GLY A 24 0.92 -1.27 -1.24
C GLY A 24 1.26 -0.03 -2.07
N GLY A 25 2.22 0.75 -1.62
CA GLY A 25 2.72 1.89 -2.35
C GLY A 25 3.58 2.84 -1.55
N CYS A 26 4.11 3.85 -2.25
CA CYS A 26 4.93 4.90 -1.64
C CYS A 26 4.09 6.04 -1.03
N PHE A 27 3.03 6.46 -1.68
CA PHE A 27 2.13 7.53 -1.24
C PHE A 27 2.86 8.80 -0.76
N ASP A 28 3.88 9.23 -1.51
CA ASP A 28 4.75 10.32 -1.08
C ASP A 28 4.03 11.67 -1.11
N ILE A 29 3.44 12.03 -2.24
CA ILE A 29 2.57 13.19 -2.36
C ILE A 29 1.15 12.67 -2.56
N LEU A 30 0.32 12.80 -1.53
CA LEU A 30 -1.08 12.43 -1.66
C LEU A 30 -1.79 13.34 -2.66
N HIS A 31 -2.50 12.74 -3.59
CA HIS A 31 -3.27 13.42 -4.62
C HIS A 31 -4.60 12.72 -4.86
N PHE A 32 -5.45 13.32 -5.66
CA PHE A 32 -6.79 12.82 -5.94
C PHE A 32 -6.84 11.35 -6.39
N GLY A 33 -5.88 10.93 -7.23
CA GLY A 33 -5.78 9.53 -7.68
C GLY A 33 -5.54 8.55 -6.53
N HIS A 34 -4.68 8.91 -5.55
CA HIS A 34 -4.49 8.11 -4.35
C HIS A 34 -5.76 8.02 -3.50
N ILE A 35 -6.45 9.15 -3.31
CA ILE A 35 -7.69 9.20 -2.51
C ILE A 35 -8.75 8.30 -3.12
N GLN A 36 -8.97 8.38 -4.44
CA GLN A 36 -9.94 7.54 -5.14
C GLN A 36 -9.58 6.05 -5.09
N PHE A 37 -8.28 5.73 -5.26
CA PHE A 37 -7.82 4.36 -5.15
C PHE A 37 -8.09 3.77 -3.76
N LEU A 38 -7.72 4.51 -2.70
CA LEU A 38 -7.93 4.06 -1.32
C LEU A 38 -9.42 3.94 -0.98
N GLU A 39 -10.26 4.87 -1.44
CA GLU A 39 -11.71 4.77 -1.28
C GLU A 39 -12.28 3.49 -1.92
N LYS A 40 -11.95 3.23 -3.18
CA LYS A 40 -12.42 2.04 -3.89
C LYS A 40 -11.84 0.74 -3.33
N ALA A 41 -10.59 0.75 -2.90
CA ALA A 41 -10.00 -0.39 -2.22
C ALA A 41 -10.73 -0.71 -0.91
N GLN A 42 -11.05 0.32 -0.11
CA GLN A 42 -11.79 0.16 1.14
C GLN A 42 -13.20 -0.41 0.90
N LEU A 43 -13.89 0.00 -0.17
CA LEU A 43 -15.22 -0.53 -0.52
C LEU A 43 -15.20 -2.02 -0.91
N ALA A 44 -14.04 -2.60 -1.20
CA ALA A 44 -13.93 -4.03 -1.49
C ALA A 44 -13.97 -4.93 -0.23
N GLY A 45 -13.81 -4.33 0.96
CA GLY A 45 -13.84 -5.04 2.24
C GLY A 45 -14.25 -4.16 3.42
N ASP A 46 -13.88 -4.58 4.62
CA ASP A 46 -14.28 -3.93 5.88
C ASP A 46 -13.11 -3.26 6.61
N TYR A 47 -11.89 -3.54 6.22
CA TYR A 47 -10.68 -3.06 6.89
C TYR A 47 -9.54 -2.91 5.90
N LEU A 48 -9.09 -1.67 5.68
CA LEU A 48 -8.03 -1.36 4.72
C LEU A 48 -6.68 -1.20 5.41
N ILE A 49 -5.73 -2.02 4.98
CA ILE A 49 -4.32 -1.95 5.38
C ILE A 49 -3.50 -1.39 4.25
N VAL A 50 -2.67 -0.41 4.53
CA VAL A 50 -1.66 0.12 3.60
C VAL A 50 -0.28 -0.38 4.00
N ALA A 51 0.34 -1.19 3.15
CA ALA A 51 1.75 -1.54 3.23
C ALA A 51 2.57 -0.40 2.61
N LEU A 52 3.22 0.40 3.47
CA LEU A 52 3.88 1.64 3.08
C LEU A 52 5.37 1.41 2.84
N GLU A 53 5.79 1.65 1.61
CA GLU A 53 7.17 1.50 1.18
C GLU A 53 8.12 2.47 1.89
N PRO A 54 9.37 2.06 2.19
CA PRO A 54 10.36 2.90 2.84
C PRO A 54 10.88 4.02 1.94
N ASP A 55 11.60 4.99 2.53
CA ASP A 55 12.18 6.12 1.80
C ASP A 55 13.19 5.68 0.75
N GLU A 56 13.94 4.63 1.04
CA GLU A 56 14.92 4.03 0.13
C GLU A 56 14.28 3.52 -1.17
N ARG A 57 13.01 3.10 -1.10
CA ARG A 57 12.27 2.69 -2.31
C ARG A 57 12.09 3.87 -3.28
N ILE A 58 11.79 5.05 -2.75
CA ILE A 58 11.66 6.26 -3.55
C ILE A 58 13.01 6.70 -4.10
N LEU A 59 14.05 6.69 -3.27
CA LEU A 59 15.41 7.02 -3.69
C LEU A 59 15.89 6.12 -4.83
N ASN A 60 15.78 4.79 -4.67
CA ASN A 60 16.38 3.82 -5.58
C ASN A 60 15.59 3.61 -6.86
N TYR A 61 14.25 3.69 -6.82
CA TYR A 61 13.40 3.37 -7.96
C TYR A 61 12.80 4.59 -8.65
N LYS A 62 12.64 5.71 -7.94
CA LYS A 62 12.15 6.96 -8.52
C LYS A 62 13.25 8.00 -8.69
N ASN A 63 14.48 7.68 -8.29
CA ASN A 63 15.66 8.52 -8.40
C ASN A 63 15.44 9.96 -7.89
N ARG A 64 14.75 10.07 -6.75
CA ARG A 64 14.49 11.35 -6.08
C ARG A 64 14.38 11.19 -4.58
N ILE A 65 14.63 12.27 -3.85
CA ILE A 65 14.40 12.32 -2.41
C ILE A 65 12.87 12.33 -2.17
N PRO A 66 12.35 11.58 -1.20
CA PRO A 66 10.95 11.68 -0.81
C PRO A 66 10.66 13.08 -0.24
N ILE A 67 9.48 13.61 -0.52
CA ILE A 67 9.02 14.89 0.05
C ILE A 67 8.68 14.70 1.54
N HIS A 68 8.07 13.57 1.87
CA HIS A 68 7.73 13.20 3.23
C HIS A 68 8.45 11.92 3.64
N THR A 69 8.98 11.90 4.84
CA THR A 69 9.52 10.68 5.45
C THR A 69 8.45 9.59 5.54
N GLN A 70 8.86 8.34 5.65
CA GLN A 70 7.90 7.23 5.79
C GLN A 70 6.92 7.45 6.96
N SER A 71 7.41 7.98 8.08
CA SER A 71 6.56 8.29 9.24
C SER A 71 5.54 9.38 8.95
N GLU A 72 5.92 10.46 8.27
CA GLU A 72 5.00 11.54 7.86
C GLU A 72 3.98 11.04 6.85
N ARG A 73 4.40 10.21 5.89
CA ARG A 73 3.49 9.58 4.92
C ARG A 73 2.48 8.67 5.61
N ALA A 74 2.89 7.92 6.63
CA ALA A 74 1.98 7.10 7.42
C ALA A 74 0.95 7.95 8.17
N HIS A 75 1.37 9.07 8.76
CA HIS A 75 0.46 10.03 9.40
C HIS A 75 -0.57 10.59 8.43
N ASN A 76 -0.14 11.00 7.23
CA ASN A 76 -1.02 11.51 6.19
C ASN A 76 -2.06 10.46 5.76
N LEU A 77 -1.64 9.19 5.61
CA LEU A 77 -2.54 8.10 5.27
C LEU A 77 -3.56 7.82 6.38
N LEU A 78 -3.13 7.80 7.65
CA LEU A 78 -4.01 7.57 8.78
C LEU A 78 -5.01 8.72 9.03
N ALA A 79 -4.75 9.91 8.49
CA ALA A 79 -5.72 11.01 8.51
C ALA A 79 -6.89 10.80 7.53
N LEU A 80 -6.75 9.87 6.57
CA LEU A 80 -7.82 9.53 5.63
C LEU A 80 -8.81 8.56 6.27
N ARG A 81 -10.09 8.87 6.15
CA ARG A 81 -11.16 8.02 6.68
C ARG A 81 -11.24 6.61 6.09
N TYR A 82 -10.57 6.39 4.96
CA TYR A 82 -10.57 5.10 4.26
C TYR A 82 -9.52 4.14 4.77
N VAL A 83 -8.50 4.63 5.50
CA VAL A 83 -7.35 3.83 5.93
C VAL A 83 -7.49 3.47 7.40
N ASP A 84 -7.53 2.18 7.68
CA ASP A 84 -7.65 1.67 9.06
C ASP A 84 -6.29 1.40 9.69
N HIS A 85 -5.32 0.96 8.88
CA HIS A 85 -4.01 0.55 9.38
C HIS A 85 -2.90 0.84 8.38
N VAL A 86 -1.73 1.20 8.85
CA VAL A 86 -0.52 1.37 8.03
C VAL A 86 0.60 0.49 8.59
N VAL A 87 1.16 -0.34 7.71
CA VAL A 87 2.34 -1.16 7.99
C VAL A 87 3.56 -0.47 7.38
N LEU A 88 4.51 -0.05 8.22
CA LEU A 88 5.78 0.50 7.75
C LEU A 88 6.70 -0.61 7.29
N LEU A 89 6.96 -0.69 5.99
CA LEU A 89 7.86 -1.70 5.44
C LEU A 89 9.32 -1.29 5.63
N PRO A 90 10.20 -2.25 5.91
CA PRO A 90 11.63 -2.08 5.66
C PRO A 90 11.89 -2.20 4.15
N VAL A 91 13.14 -2.09 3.74
CA VAL A 91 13.53 -2.46 2.37
C VAL A 91 13.25 -3.94 2.17
N LEU A 92 12.36 -4.26 1.24
CA LEU A 92 12.05 -5.62 0.82
C LEU A 92 12.68 -5.89 -0.55
N ASN A 93 13.28 -7.07 -0.70
CA ASN A 93 14.03 -7.46 -1.88
C ASN A 93 13.38 -8.65 -2.59
N GLY A 94 12.61 -8.35 -3.62
CA GLY A 94 12.05 -9.37 -4.50
C GLY A 94 10.80 -10.05 -3.98
N PHE A 95 10.40 -11.09 -4.69
CA PHE A 95 9.12 -11.78 -4.53
C PHE A 95 8.92 -12.39 -3.13
N ASP A 96 9.96 -13.06 -2.61
CA ASP A 96 9.82 -13.83 -1.37
C ASP A 96 9.59 -12.96 -0.14
N ASP A 97 10.24 -11.79 -0.05
CA ASP A 97 10.03 -10.86 1.06
C ASP A 97 8.60 -10.31 1.09
N TYR A 98 8.04 -9.99 -0.09
CA TYR A 98 6.64 -9.57 -0.20
C TYR A 98 5.66 -10.72 0.04
N LEU A 99 6.01 -11.94 -0.35
CA LEU A 99 5.21 -13.13 -0.03
C LEU A 99 5.15 -13.35 1.49
N GLU A 100 6.28 -13.24 2.20
CA GLU A 100 6.31 -13.33 3.67
C GLU A 100 5.41 -12.26 4.31
N LEU A 101 5.43 -11.02 3.81
CA LEU A 101 4.55 -9.95 4.26
C LEU A 101 3.07 -10.33 4.08
N VAL A 102 2.70 -10.78 2.89
CA VAL A 102 1.31 -11.16 2.57
C VAL A 102 0.87 -12.36 3.42
N GLN A 103 1.75 -13.34 3.63
CA GLN A 103 1.48 -14.48 4.52
C GLN A 103 1.32 -14.05 5.99
N SER A 104 2.04 -13.03 6.44
CA SER A 104 1.92 -12.52 7.82
C SER A 104 0.64 -11.73 8.06
N ILE A 105 0.15 -11.03 7.05
CA ILE A 105 -1.09 -10.22 7.12
C ILE A 105 -2.32 -11.08 6.86
N GLN A 106 -2.24 -12.08 5.96
CA GLN A 106 -3.36 -12.91 5.52
C GLN A 106 -4.57 -12.08 5.04
N PRO A 107 -4.39 -11.15 4.10
CA PRO A 107 -5.52 -10.38 3.60
C PRO A 107 -6.49 -11.27 2.81
N HIS A 108 -7.76 -10.90 2.78
CA HIS A 108 -8.77 -11.54 1.94
C HIS A 108 -8.69 -11.02 0.50
N ILE A 109 -8.28 -9.76 0.35
CA ILE A 109 -8.15 -9.06 -0.94
C ILE A 109 -6.81 -8.33 -0.98
N ILE A 110 -6.13 -8.45 -2.12
CA ILE A 110 -5.04 -7.55 -2.53
C ILE A 110 -5.62 -6.63 -3.61
N ALA A 111 -5.70 -5.33 -3.32
CA ALA A 111 -6.22 -4.35 -4.26
C ALA A 111 -5.08 -3.62 -4.97
N ILE A 112 -5.23 -3.44 -6.28
CA ILE A 112 -4.24 -2.80 -7.15
C ILE A 112 -4.92 -1.78 -8.06
N THR A 113 -4.11 -0.91 -8.66
CA THR A 113 -4.52 -0.11 -9.80
C THR A 113 -4.43 -0.91 -11.10
N ASN A 114 -5.17 -0.50 -12.11
CA ASN A 114 -4.96 -1.01 -13.47
C ASN A 114 -3.53 -0.67 -13.93
N ASN A 115 -2.90 -1.58 -14.69
CA ASN A 115 -1.51 -1.47 -15.12
C ASN A 115 -0.48 -1.42 -13.99
N ASP A 116 -0.77 -1.98 -12.82
CA ASP A 116 0.22 -2.17 -11.77
C ASP A 116 1.38 -3.04 -12.32
N PRO A 117 2.64 -2.53 -12.34
CA PRO A 117 3.77 -3.28 -12.90
C PRO A 117 4.09 -4.56 -12.11
N GLN A 118 3.57 -4.69 -10.89
CA GLN A 118 3.72 -5.87 -10.02
C GLN A 118 2.47 -6.77 -10.02
N MET A 119 1.52 -6.56 -10.92
CA MET A 119 0.25 -7.31 -10.96
C MET A 119 0.49 -8.83 -10.98
N GLU A 120 1.39 -9.33 -11.81
CA GLU A 120 1.67 -10.76 -11.92
C GLU A 120 2.22 -11.34 -10.60
N ASN A 121 3.17 -10.64 -9.97
CA ASN A 121 3.73 -11.05 -8.68
C ASN A 121 2.67 -11.03 -7.58
N LYS A 122 1.85 -9.98 -7.53
CA LYS A 122 0.75 -9.86 -6.56
C LYS A 122 -0.32 -10.92 -6.77
N GLN A 123 -0.60 -11.30 -8.02
CA GLN A 123 -1.51 -12.42 -8.30
C GLN A 123 -0.95 -13.74 -7.74
N LYS A 124 0.32 -14.05 -8.00
CA LYS A 124 0.97 -15.24 -7.45
C LYS A 124 0.97 -15.25 -5.92
N GLN A 125 1.21 -14.11 -5.29
CA GLN A 125 1.16 -13.98 -3.82
C GLN A 125 -0.25 -14.19 -3.28
N ALA A 126 -1.26 -13.63 -3.95
CA ALA A 126 -2.66 -13.83 -3.60
C ALA A 126 -3.06 -15.32 -3.72
N ASP A 127 -2.65 -15.99 -4.80
CA ASP A 127 -2.94 -17.41 -5.04
C ASP A 127 -2.38 -18.30 -3.93
N VAL A 128 -1.16 -18.01 -3.44
CA VAL A 128 -0.52 -18.78 -2.36
C VAL A 128 -1.33 -18.76 -1.06
N ILE A 129 -1.99 -17.66 -0.74
CA ILE A 129 -2.75 -17.50 0.51
C ILE A 129 -4.26 -17.65 0.32
N GLY A 130 -4.73 -17.89 -0.91
CA GLY A 130 -6.15 -17.97 -1.24
C GLY A 130 -6.88 -16.62 -1.21
N ALA A 131 -6.14 -15.50 -1.38
CA ALA A 131 -6.72 -14.17 -1.48
C ALA A 131 -7.17 -13.85 -2.91
N GLN A 132 -8.07 -12.88 -3.04
CA GLN A 132 -8.51 -12.35 -4.32
C GLN A 132 -7.68 -11.13 -4.71
N LEU A 133 -7.20 -11.07 -5.96
CA LEU A 133 -6.66 -9.84 -6.54
C LEU A 133 -7.79 -9.01 -7.15
N VAL A 134 -7.88 -7.74 -6.80
CA VAL A 134 -8.93 -6.84 -7.30
C VAL A 134 -8.31 -5.58 -7.88
N VAL A 135 -8.71 -5.23 -9.11
CA VAL A 135 -8.37 -3.93 -9.71
C VAL A 135 -9.38 -2.91 -9.18
N ALA A 136 -8.97 -2.09 -8.23
CA ALA A 136 -9.86 -1.14 -7.55
C ALA A 136 -10.14 0.11 -8.39
N THR A 137 -9.17 0.57 -9.19
CA THR A 137 -9.37 1.71 -10.07
C THR A 137 -8.37 1.71 -11.22
N ASP A 138 -8.77 2.30 -12.33
CA ASP A 138 -7.84 2.63 -13.41
C ASP A 138 -6.84 3.71 -12.94
N MET A 139 -5.65 3.72 -13.52
CA MET A 139 -4.73 4.84 -13.33
C MET A 139 -5.42 6.11 -13.81
N ILE A 140 -5.62 7.06 -12.89
CA ILE A 140 -6.32 8.31 -13.21
C ILE A 140 -5.33 9.28 -13.83
N GLY A 141 -5.24 9.26 -15.16
CA GLY A 141 -4.61 10.27 -16.00
C GLY A 141 -3.22 10.72 -15.50
N ASN A 142 -3.04 12.03 -15.41
CA ASN A 142 -1.76 12.66 -15.06
C ASN A 142 -1.51 12.78 -13.55
N PHE A 143 -2.34 12.16 -12.71
CA PHE A 143 -2.14 12.18 -11.25
C PHE A 143 -1.13 11.13 -10.83
N SER A 144 0.13 11.52 -10.74
CA SER A 144 1.18 10.73 -10.09
C SER A 144 2.05 11.64 -9.24
N SER A 145 2.57 11.11 -8.12
CA SER A 145 3.53 11.84 -7.28
C SER A 145 4.76 12.27 -8.07
N SER A 146 5.22 11.45 -9.02
CA SER A 146 6.36 11.79 -9.88
C SER A 146 6.05 12.94 -10.83
N ALA A 147 4.87 12.98 -11.45
CA ALA A 147 4.47 14.09 -12.32
C ALA A 147 4.30 15.40 -11.54
N ILE A 148 3.73 15.33 -10.33
CA ILE A 148 3.63 16.50 -9.44
C ILE A 148 5.02 16.98 -9.03
N TYR A 149 5.90 16.08 -8.64
CA TYR A 149 7.26 16.41 -8.27
C TYR A 149 8.00 17.13 -9.40
N GLN A 150 7.98 16.59 -10.63
CA GLN A 150 8.62 17.19 -11.79
C GLN A 150 8.07 18.56 -12.16
N LYS A 151 6.78 18.80 -11.89
CA LYS A 151 6.14 20.08 -12.23
C LYS A 151 6.46 21.20 -11.25
N TYR A 152 6.67 20.89 -9.97
CA TYR A 152 6.74 21.91 -8.91
C TYR A 152 8.08 21.96 -8.17
N PHE A 153 8.94 20.98 -8.37
CA PHE A 153 10.25 20.85 -7.73
C PHE A 153 11.35 20.53 -8.74
#